data_dcaf554bd87f1ffa0f42c8cc720e8c81
#
_entry.id   dcaf554bd87f1ffa0f42c8cc720e8c81
#
_cell.length_a   1.000
_cell.length_b   1.000
_cell.length_c   1.000
_cell.angle_alpha   90.00
_cell.angle_beta   90.00
_cell.angle_gamma   90.00
#
_symmetry.space_group_name_H-M   'P 1'
#
loop_
_entity.id
_entity.type
_entity.pdbx_description
1 polymer ?
#
loop_
_entity_poly.entity_id
_entity_poly.type
_entity_poly.pdbx_seq_one_letter_code
_entity_poly.pdbx_strand_id
1 'polypeptide(L)'
;MKIDKPWGHEIRWAINDKYLGKILHIDKGQRLSLQLHEQKDETIYVLEGTAIVQINDMTVTLSEGESLRIQPNTIHRFCSTSHSHVKLIEVSTPEMDDIVRLEDDYGR
;
A
#
# COMPACT_ATOMS: atom_id res chain seq x y z
N MET A 1 -7.33 11.09 9.95
CA MET A 1 -7.85 10.03 10.83
C MET A 1 -6.91 8.84 10.78
N LYS A 2 -6.47 8.38 11.94
CA LYS A 2 -5.58 7.22 12.04
C LYS A 2 -6.39 5.94 12.21
N ILE A 3 -6.07 4.91 11.43
CA ILE A 3 -6.72 3.60 11.50
C ILE A 3 -5.65 2.54 11.72
N ASP A 4 -5.74 1.79 12.81
CA ASP A 4 -4.83 0.70 13.10
C ASP A 4 -5.12 -0.48 12.18
N LYS A 5 -4.06 -1.10 11.70
CA LYS A 5 -4.07 -2.28 10.83
C LYS A 5 -3.18 -3.36 11.40
N PRO A 6 -3.39 -4.64 11.04
CA PRO A 6 -2.53 -5.72 11.56
C PRO A 6 -1.05 -5.52 11.23
N TRP A 7 -0.75 -4.85 10.13
CA TRP A 7 0.62 -4.62 9.64
C TRP A 7 1.21 -3.27 10.08
N GLY A 8 0.46 -2.43 10.79
CA GLY A 8 0.88 -1.09 11.20
C GLY A 8 -0.31 -0.16 11.31
N HIS A 9 -0.31 0.93 10.55
CA HIS A 9 -1.47 1.83 10.54
C HIS A 9 -1.51 2.66 9.25
N GLU A 10 -2.69 3.23 8.98
CA GLU A 10 -2.84 4.21 7.91
C GLU A 10 -3.40 5.51 8.47
N ILE A 11 -2.97 6.62 7.87
CA ILE A 11 -3.51 7.94 8.15
C ILE A 11 -4.24 8.40 6.90
N ARG A 12 -5.56 8.59 7.02
CA ARG A 12 -6.39 9.08 5.91
C ARG A 12 -6.41 10.60 6.01
N TRP A 13 -5.61 11.26 5.17
CA TRP A 13 -5.46 12.71 5.20
C TRP A 13 -6.28 13.43 4.13
N ALA A 14 -6.77 12.70 3.11
CA ALA A 14 -7.67 13.24 2.10
C ALA A 14 -8.71 12.19 1.73
N ILE A 15 -9.98 12.51 1.94
CA ILE A 15 -11.10 11.64 1.60
C ILE A 15 -12.19 12.50 1.01
N ASN A 16 -12.50 12.31 -0.27
CA ASN A 16 -13.61 12.99 -0.93
C ASN A 16 -14.09 12.15 -2.12
N ASP A 17 -15.03 12.67 -2.89
CA ASP A 17 -15.65 11.96 -4.00
C ASP A 17 -14.78 11.85 -5.25
N LYS A 18 -13.59 12.45 -5.24
CA LYS A 18 -12.71 12.48 -6.42
C LYS A 18 -11.39 11.76 -6.22
N TYR A 19 -10.85 11.76 -5.01
CA TYR A 19 -9.57 11.11 -4.70
C TYR A 19 -9.45 10.73 -3.24
N LEU A 20 -8.49 9.84 -2.96
CA LEU A 20 -8.08 9.47 -1.61
C LEU A 20 -6.59 9.78 -1.44
N GLY A 21 -6.22 10.21 -0.24
CA GLY A 21 -4.83 10.35 0.16
C GLY A 21 -4.61 9.68 1.51
N LYS A 22 -3.57 8.84 1.58
CA LYS A 22 -3.23 8.11 2.79
C LYS A 22 -1.72 8.14 3.03
N ILE A 23 -1.33 7.99 4.29
CA ILE A 23 0.03 7.60 4.65
C ILE A 23 -0.09 6.19 5.22
N LEU A 24 0.67 5.26 4.67
CA LEU A 24 0.75 3.89 5.16
C LEU A 24 2.04 3.74 5.94
N HIS A 25 1.93 3.35 7.22
CA HIS A 25 3.08 2.98 8.04
C HIS A 25 3.07 1.46 8.19
N ILE A 26 4.01 0.82 7.53
CA ILE A 26 4.14 -0.64 7.58
C ILE A 26 5.25 -0.98 8.55
N ASP A 27 4.91 -1.64 9.65
CA ASP A 27 5.87 -2.00 10.69
C ASP A 27 6.95 -2.93 10.14
N LYS A 28 8.10 -2.89 10.78
CA LYS A 28 9.24 -3.75 10.43
C LYS A 28 8.81 -5.21 10.31
N GLY A 29 9.14 -5.86 9.20
CA GLY A 29 8.84 -7.27 8.97
C GLY A 29 7.40 -7.58 8.63
N GLN A 30 6.55 -6.57 8.47
CA GLN A 30 5.13 -6.76 8.14
C GLN A 30 4.86 -6.44 6.68
N ARG A 31 3.70 -6.86 6.19
CA ARG A 31 3.28 -6.60 4.83
C ARG A 31 1.75 -6.60 4.72
N LEU A 32 1.24 -5.90 3.71
CA LEU A 32 -0.17 -5.92 3.37
C LEU A 32 -0.54 -7.27 2.72
N SER A 33 -1.84 -7.50 2.57
CA SER A 33 -2.32 -8.65 1.81
C SER A 33 -1.86 -8.58 0.35
N LEU A 34 -1.74 -9.74 -0.28
CA LEU A 34 -1.65 -9.83 -1.74
C LEU A 34 -3.04 -9.59 -2.28
N GLN A 35 -3.21 -8.56 -3.09
CA GLN A 35 -4.53 -8.03 -3.42
C GLN A 35 -4.57 -7.43 -4.81
N LEU A 36 -5.79 -7.17 -5.28
CA LEU A 36 -6.04 -6.32 -6.44
C LEU A 36 -7.23 -5.40 -6.15
N HIS A 37 -7.31 -4.33 -6.91
CA HIS A 37 -8.47 -3.45 -6.95
C HIS A 37 -9.06 -3.48 -8.35
N GLU A 38 -10.38 -3.56 -8.45
CA GLU A 38 -11.03 -3.69 -9.76
C GLU A 38 -11.13 -2.34 -10.49
N GLN A 39 -11.31 -1.26 -9.74
CA GLN A 39 -11.47 0.09 -10.30
C GLN A 39 -10.43 1.09 -9.79
N LYS A 40 -9.97 0.90 -8.56
CA LYS A 40 -9.06 1.84 -7.91
C LYS A 40 -7.71 1.88 -8.62
N ASP A 41 -7.30 3.09 -8.98
CA ASP A 41 -5.98 3.40 -9.54
C ASP A 41 -5.21 4.16 -8.49
N GLU A 42 -4.03 3.68 -8.11
CA GLU A 42 -3.24 4.29 -7.03
C GLU A 42 -1.80 4.48 -7.41
N THR A 43 -1.15 5.45 -6.76
CA THR A 43 0.29 5.66 -6.86
C THR A 43 0.83 5.78 -5.46
N ILE A 44 1.93 5.09 -5.20
CA ILE A 44 2.66 5.18 -3.94
C ILE A 44 3.97 5.92 -4.13
N TYR A 45 4.39 6.61 -3.07
CA TYR A 45 5.66 7.33 -2.99
C TYR A 45 6.32 6.95 -1.67
N VAL A 46 7.60 6.58 -1.71
CA VAL A 46 8.34 6.20 -0.50
C VAL A 46 8.80 7.45 0.23
N LEU A 47 8.19 7.69 1.39
CA LEU A 47 8.52 8.84 2.24
C LEU A 47 9.70 8.53 3.15
N GLU A 48 9.76 7.33 3.72
CA GLU A 48 10.79 6.92 4.67
C GLU A 48 11.01 5.41 4.59
N GLY A 49 12.25 4.99 4.55
CA GLY A 49 12.62 3.58 4.51
C GLY A 49 12.70 3.01 3.10
N THR A 50 12.58 1.69 3.00
CA THR A 50 12.63 0.95 1.73
C THR A 50 11.39 0.09 1.62
N ALA A 51 10.69 0.18 0.48
CA ALA A 51 9.53 -0.65 0.20
C ALA A 51 9.90 -1.78 -0.75
N ILE A 52 9.45 -2.98 -0.42
CA ILE A 52 9.50 -4.13 -1.31
C ILE A 52 8.09 -4.30 -1.86
N VAL A 53 7.92 -4.16 -3.17
CA VAL A 53 6.62 -4.26 -3.81
C VAL A 53 6.59 -5.49 -4.70
N GLN A 54 5.68 -6.40 -4.38
CA GLN A 54 5.34 -7.50 -5.28
C GLN A 54 4.28 -6.97 -6.22
N ILE A 55 4.55 -7.04 -7.51
CA ILE A 55 3.63 -6.55 -8.55
C ILE A 55 3.61 -7.55 -9.71
N ASN A 56 2.45 -8.18 -9.93
CA ASN A 56 2.30 -9.32 -10.83
C ASN A 56 3.35 -10.38 -10.47
N ASP A 57 4.20 -10.79 -11.43
CA ASP A 57 5.24 -11.80 -11.22
C ASP A 57 6.59 -11.19 -10.83
N MET A 58 6.64 -9.88 -10.58
CA MET A 58 7.89 -9.17 -10.32
C MET A 58 7.96 -8.68 -8.88
N THR A 59 9.19 -8.49 -8.41
CA THR A 59 9.46 -7.82 -7.15
C THR A 59 10.29 -6.57 -7.44
N VAL A 60 9.80 -5.43 -6.97
CA VAL A 60 10.45 -4.13 -7.17
C VAL A 60 10.84 -3.58 -5.81
N THR A 61 12.06 -3.08 -5.70
CA THR A 61 12.54 -2.39 -4.51
C THR A 61 12.52 -0.89 -4.75
N LEU A 62 11.81 -0.16 -3.90
CA LEU A 62 11.70 1.30 -3.99
C LEU A 62 12.43 1.94 -2.82
N SER A 63 13.27 2.90 -3.11
CA SER A 63 13.98 3.73 -2.13
C SER A 63 13.24 5.03 -1.88
N GLU A 64 13.63 5.77 -0.84
CA GLU A 64 13.05 7.07 -0.53
C GLU A 64 13.04 7.98 -1.76
N GLY A 65 11.91 8.63 -2.01
CA GLY A 65 11.72 9.52 -3.15
C GLY A 65 11.27 8.84 -4.43
N GLU A 66 11.23 7.52 -4.47
CA GLU A 66 10.74 6.78 -5.65
C GLU A 66 9.25 6.52 -5.54
N SER A 67 8.60 6.40 -6.69
CA SER A 67 7.15 6.18 -6.78
C SER A 67 6.82 5.06 -7.76
N LEU A 68 5.62 4.51 -7.62
CA LEU A 68 5.13 3.45 -8.48
C LEU A 68 3.60 3.55 -8.59
N ARG A 69 3.10 3.53 -9.81
CA ARG A 69 1.66 3.47 -10.08
C ARG A 69 1.21 2.01 -10.10
N ILE A 70 0.09 1.75 -9.43
CA ILE A 70 -0.58 0.45 -9.45
C ILE A 70 -1.92 0.65 -10.14
N GLN A 71 -2.02 0.16 -11.37
CA GLN A 71 -3.25 0.26 -12.15
C GLN A 71 -4.32 -0.73 -11.66
N PRO A 72 -5.60 -0.51 -11.99
CA PRO A 72 -6.65 -1.47 -11.65
C PRO A 72 -6.33 -2.88 -12.16
N ASN A 73 -6.80 -3.88 -11.44
CA ASN A 73 -6.63 -5.31 -11.75
C ASN A 73 -5.18 -5.79 -11.73
N THR A 74 -4.30 -5.06 -11.10
CA THR A 74 -2.90 -5.47 -10.90
C THR A 74 -2.75 -6.15 -9.55
N ILE A 75 -2.29 -7.39 -9.55
CA ILE A 75 -2.02 -8.13 -8.31
C ILE A 75 -0.76 -7.54 -7.67
N HIS A 76 -0.87 -7.10 -6.43
CA HIS A 76 0.25 -6.43 -5.77
C HIS A 76 0.21 -6.58 -4.26
N ARG A 77 1.36 -6.30 -3.62
CA ARG A 77 1.53 -6.29 -2.17
C ARG A 77 2.67 -5.35 -1.81
N PHE A 78 2.45 -4.53 -0.79
CA PHE A 78 3.49 -3.66 -0.22
C PHE A 78 4.08 -4.30 1.03
N CYS A 79 5.40 -4.35 1.11
CA CYS A 79 6.13 -4.95 2.23
C CYS A 79 7.15 -3.96 2.79
N SER A 80 7.35 -4.01 4.10
CA SER A 80 8.55 -3.45 4.72
C SER A 80 9.71 -4.44 4.57
N THR A 81 10.85 -4.12 5.17
CA THR A 81 11.98 -5.05 5.26
C THR A 81 12.06 -5.66 6.65
N SER A 82 12.91 -6.67 6.82
CA SER A 82 13.19 -7.25 8.14
C SER A 82 13.98 -6.31 9.05
N HIS A 83 14.49 -5.21 8.50
CA HIS A 83 15.39 -4.28 9.22
C HIS A 83 14.70 -2.99 9.64
N SER A 84 13.64 -2.58 8.95
CA SER A 84 13.03 -1.27 9.17
C SER A 84 11.57 -1.23 8.71
N HIS A 85 10.78 -0.38 9.36
CA HIS A 85 9.48 0.02 8.86
C HIS A 85 9.62 0.84 7.57
N VAL A 86 8.51 1.03 6.87
CA VAL A 86 8.43 1.92 5.71
C VAL A 86 7.20 2.80 5.82
N LYS A 87 7.34 4.06 5.40
CA LYS A 87 6.22 4.98 5.26
C LYS A 87 6.02 5.30 3.79
N LEU A 88 4.79 5.09 3.33
CA LEU A 88 4.38 5.37 1.97
C LEU A 88 3.30 6.43 1.96
N ILE A 89 3.36 7.36 1.00
CA ILE A 89 2.22 8.19 0.66
C ILE A 89 1.48 7.47 -0.47
N GLU A 90 0.18 7.27 -0.29
CA GLU A 90 -0.69 6.72 -1.32
C GLU A 90 -1.68 7.79 -1.76
N VAL A 91 -1.80 8.00 -3.05
CA VAL A 91 -2.89 8.77 -3.65
C VAL A 91 -3.63 7.85 -4.60
N SER A 92 -4.94 7.97 -4.63
CA SER A 92 -5.76 7.07 -5.46
C SER A 92 -7.07 7.71 -5.87
N THR A 93 -7.74 7.04 -6.80
CA THR A 93 -9.15 7.28 -7.09
C THR A 93 -10.00 6.89 -5.87
N PRO A 94 -11.27 7.32 -5.76
CA PRO A 94 -11.98 7.32 -4.48
C PRO A 94 -12.58 5.99 -4.02
N GLU A 95 -12.36 4.89 -4.71
CA GLU A 95 -12.94 3.59 -4.39
C GLU A 95 -12.32 3.00 -3.12
N MET A 96 -12.90 3.29 -1.95
CA MET A 96 -12.35 2.95 -0.64
C MET A 96 -12.37 1.45 -0.34
N ASP A 97 -13.46 0.77 -0.66
CA ASP A 97 -13.70 -0.63 -0.30
C ASP A 97 -13.49 -1.61 -1.46
N ASP A 98 -12.87 -1.14 -2.52
CA ASP A 98 -12.59 -1.93 -3.71
C ASP A 98 -11.32 -2.75 -3.51
N ILE A 99 -11.44 -3.90 -2.87
CA ILE A 99 -10.31 -4.78 -2.59
C ILE A 99 -10.70 -6.25 -2.73
N VAL A 100 -9.87 -7.01 -3.45
CA VAL A 100 -9.95 -8.48 -3.49
C VAL A 100 -8.65 -9.01 -2.92
N ARG A 101 -8.73 -9.66 -1.75
CA ARG A 101 -7.56 -10.24 -1.09
C ARG A 101 -7.35 -11.67 -1.57
N LEU A 102 -6.13 -11.96 -2.04
CA LEU A 102 -5.73 -13.29 -2.53
C LEU A 102 -4.96 -14.06 -1.48
N GLU A 103 -4.11 -13.38 -0.70
CA GLU A 103 -3.35 -13.95 0.41
C GLU A 103 -3.25 -12.90 1.51
N ASP A 104 -3.33 -13.33 2.77
CA ASP A 104 -3.26 -12.41 3.90
C ASP A 104 -2.63 -13.12 5.11
N ASP A 105 -1.51 -12.59 5.61
CA ASP A 105 -0.79 -13.15 6.75
C ASP A 105 -1.61 -13.10 8.05
N TYR A 106 -2.68 -12.30 8.10
CA TYR A 106 -3.44 -12.02 9.32
C TYR A 106 -4.81 -12.69 9.36
N GLY A 107 -5.15 -13.44 8.34
CA GLY A 107 -6.39 -14.22 8.29
C GLY A 107 -7.67 -13.41 8.09
N ARG A 108 -7.56 -12.25 7.43
CA ARG A 108 -8.72 -11.39 7.17
C ARG A 108 -9.53 -11.85 5.97
#